data_cef9dc82011441c24f20820b7b2b18fa
#
_entry.id   cef9dc82011441c24f20820b7b2b18fa
#
_cell.length_a   1.000
_cell.length_b   1.000
_cell.length_c   1.000
_cell.angle_alpha   90.00
_cell.angle_beta   90.00
_cell.angle_gamma   90.00
#
_symmetry.space_group_name_H-M   'P 1'
#
loop_
_entity.id
_entity.type
_entity.pdbx_description
1 polymer ?
#
loop_
_entity_poly.entity_id
_entity_poly.type
_entity_poly.pdbx_seq_one_letter_code
_entity_poly.pdbx_strand_id
1 'polypeptide(L)'
;PLRVHLPQIKPVFRALLKPSPLWDTLKGRPVIAFAGLARPEKFFTMCERAGMKLLRSYPFPDHHPYTRLELSRLIDHAAEREATLVTTEKDYVKLAPEDRARVTALPVSIMWQDEPALQQFLADRLDAAHERIATTHPSLPS
;
A
#
# COMPACT_ATOMS: atom_id res chain seq x y z
N PRO A 1 14.23 36.19 29.90
CA PRO A 1 14.52 34.78 29.60
C PRO A 1 14.13 34.45 28.20
N LEU A 2 15.14 34.29 27.37
CA LEU A 2 14.97 33.79 26.03
C LEU A 2 14.44 32.37 26.12
N ARG A 3 13.13 32.18 25.92
CA ARG A 3 12.59 30.89 25.65
C ARG A 3 13.10 30.47 24.27
N VAL A 4 14.16 29.71 24.28
CA VAL A 4 14.57 29.02 23.08
C VAL A 4 13.43 28.05 22.71
N HIS A 5 12.66 28.40 21.71
CA HIS A 5 11.71 27.50 21.13
C HIS A 5 12.54 26.43 20.38
N LEU A 6 12.93 25.39 21.11
CA LEU A 6 13.42 24.17 20.47
C LEU A 6 12.25 23.63 19.65
N PRO A 7 12.42 23.47 18.33
CA PRO A 7 11.38 22.80 17.57
C PRO A 7 11.11 21.45 18.22
N GLN A 8 9.85 21.21 18.55
CA GLN A 8 9.46 19.89 19.04
C GLN A 8 9.81 18.88 17.94
N ILE A 9 10.89 18.15 18.16
CA ILE A 9 11.27 17.07 17.25
C ILE A 9 10.22 15.99 17.39
N LYS A 10 9.26 15.99 16.44
CA LYS A 10 8.33 14.88 16.35
C LYS A 10 9.12 13.64 15.91
N PRO A 11 8.98 12.50 16.60
CA PRO A 11 9.65 11.29 16.16
C PRO A 11 9.19 10.94 14.74
N VAL A 12 10.16 10.72 13.85
CA VAL A 12 9.91 10.32 12.48
C VAL A 12 10.09 8.81 12.40
N PHE A 13 8.98 8.10 12.10
CA PHE A 13 9.01 6.67 11.89
C PHE A 13 9.06 6.40 10.38
N ARG A 14 10.08 5.68 9.94
CA ARG A 14 10.20 5.28 8.53
C ARG A 14 9.50 3.96 8.30
N ALA A 15 8.55 3.96 7.37
CA ALA A 15 7.93 2.76 6.88
C ALA A 15 8.71 2.21 5.69
N LEU A 16 9.07 0.93 5.75
CA LEU A 16 9.67 0.20 4.64
C LEU A 16 8.62 -0.73 4.06
N LEU A 17 8.39 -0.64 2.76
CA LEU A 17 7.52 -1.57 2.06
C LEU A 17 8.31 -2.84 1.76
N LYS A 18 7.83 -3.97 2.28
CA LYS A 18 8.44 -5.28 2.05
C LYS A 18 7.52 -6.14 1.18
N PRO A 19 8.01 -6.63 0.03
CA PRO A 19 7.25 -7.60 -0.75
C PRO A 19 7.01 -8.88 0.04
N SER A 20 5.83 -9.49 -0.15
CA SER A 20 5.57 -10.81 0.42
C SER A 20 6.31 -11.90 -0.37
N PRO A 21 6.43 -13.14 0.18
CA PRO A 21 7.06 -14.24 -0.54
C PRO A 21 6.43 -14.56 -1.89
N LEU A 22 5.17 -14.18 -2.11
CA LEU A 22 4.49 -14.35 -3.40
C LEU A 22 5.24 -13.64 -4.54
N TRP A 23 5.90 -12.54 -4.25
CA TRP A 23 6.69 -11.81 -5.25
C TRP A 23 7.82 -12.65 -5.82
N ASP A 24 8.41 -13.52 -5.01
CA ASP A 24 9.52 -14.39 -5.43
C ASP A 24 9.09 -15.40 -6.49
N THR A 25 7.81 -15.79 -6.49
CA THR A 25 7.28 -16.73 -7.49
C THR A 25 7.27 -16.14 -8.89
N LEU A 26 7.31 -14.82 -9.00
CA LEU A 26 7.29 -14.11 -10.28
C LEU A 26 8.67 -13.65 -10.74
N LYS A 27 9.72 -13.95 -9.97
CA LYS A 27 11.09 -13.60 -10.31
C LYS A 27 11.49 -14.21 -11.66
N GLY A 28 11.98 -13.35 -12.56
CA GLY A 28 12.36 -13.76 -13.91
C GLY A 28 11.21 -13.95 -14.87
N ARG A 29 9.97 -13.81 -14.44
CA ARG A 29 8.79 -13.98 -15.30
C ARG A 29 8.34 -12.68 -15.94
N PRO A 30 7.79 -12.72 -17.16
CA PRO A 30 7.22 -11.54 -17.79
C PRO A 30 5.95 -11.09 -17.05
N VAL A 31 5.88 -9.80 -16.76
CA VAL A 31 4.81 -9.20 -15.97
C VAL A 31 4.34 -7.91 -16.64
N ILE A 32 3.05 -7.69 -16.62
CA ILE A 32 2.44 -6.40 -16.91
C ILE A 32 1.78 -5.93 -15.62
N ALA A 33 2.10 -4.71 -15.19
CA ALA A 33 1.61 -4.17 -13.93
C ALA A 33 0.71 -2.96 -14.16
N PHE A 34 -0.33 -2.83 -13.34
CA PHE A 34 -1.16 -1.63 -13.30
C PHE A 34 -1.43 -1.23 -11.85
N ALA A 35 -1.60 0.05 -11.61
CA ALA A 35 -1.87 0.56 -10.27
C ALA A 35 -2.55 1.93 -10.33
N GLY A 36 -3.59 2.10 -9.51
CA GLY A 36 -4.28 3.38 -9.28
C GLY A 36 -3.92 3.94 -7.92
N LEU A 37 -2.69 4.42 -7.80
CA LEU A 37 -2.12 4.98 -6.58
C LEU A 37 -1.67 6.41 -6.83
N ALA A 38 -1.48 7.20 -5.75
CA ALA A 38 -0.92 8.54 -5.86
C ALA A 38 0.49 8.54 -6.48
N ARG A 39 1.28 7.49 -6.18
CA ARG A 39 2.63 7.29 -6.73
C ARG A 39 2.77 5.87 -7.26
N PRO A 40 2.19 5.58 -8.42
CA PRO A 40 2.21 4.21 -8.97
C PRO A 40 3.60 3.73 -9.35
N GLU A 41 4.52 4.65 -9.66
CA GLU A 41 5.90 4.33 -10.00
C GLU A 41 6.64 3.58 -8.89
N LYS A 42 6.28 3.79 -7.63
CA LYS A 42 6.88 3.05 -6.51
C LYS A 42 6.56 1.55 -6.60
N PHE A 43 5.32 1.23 -6.93
CA PHE A 43 4.89 -0.16 -7.12
C PHE A 43 5.62 -0.80 -8.30
N PHE A 44 5.71 -0.09 -9.42
CA PHE A 44 6.40 -0.60 -10.60
C PHE A 44 7.89 -0.82 -10.34
N THR A 45 8.54 0.10 -9.64
CA THR A 45 9.93 -0.06 -9.24
C THR A 45 10.13 -1.27 -8.33
N MET A 46 9.20 -1.52 -7.41
CA MET A 46 9.25 -2.71 -6.55
C MET A 46 9.18 -3.99 -7.37
N CYS A 47 8.33 -4.04 -8.40
CA CYS A 47 8.24 -5.20 -9.29
C CYS A 47 9.59 -5.46 -9.99
N GLU A 48 10.22 -4.42 -10.51
CA GLU A 48 11.53 -4.54 -11.16
C GLU A 48 12.61 -5.00 -10.17
N ARG A 49 12.65 -4.42 -8.97
CA ARG A 49 13.62 -4.79 -7.93
C ARG A 49 13.43 -6.22 -7.43
N ALA A 50 12.22 -6.72 -7.46
CA ALA A 50 11.92 -8.12 -7.13
C ALA A 50 12.39 -9.11 -8.20
N GLY A 51 12.91 -8.61 -9.31
CA GLY A 51 13.44 -9.43 -10.40
C GLY A 51 12.42 -9.84 -11.45
N MET A 52 11.23 -9.25 -11.45
CA MET A 52 10.24 -9.48 -12.49
C MET A 52 10.67 -8.82 -13.79
N LYS A 53 10.33 -9.43 -14.92
CA LYS A 53 10.50 -8.80 -16.22
C LYS A 53 9.29 -7.95 -16.51
N LEU A 54 9.33 -6.68 -16.11
CA LEU A 54 8.24 -5.74 -16.31
C LEU A 54 8.21 -5.30 -17.78
N LEU A 55 7.28 -5.88 -18.55
CA LEU A 55 7.12 -5.57 -19.97
C LEU A 55 6.42 -4.24 -20.17
N ARG A 56 5.44 -3.94 -19.35
CA ARG A 56 4.69 -2.70 -19.40
C ARG A 56 4.11 -2.35 -18.04
N SER A 57 4.02 -1.05 -17.75
CA SER A 57 3.35 -0.52 -16.57
C SER A 57 2.25 0.45 -16.99
N TYR A 58 1.08 0.34 -16.34
CA TYR A 58 -0.08 1.19 -16.61
C TYR A 58 -0.44 1.95 -15.34
N PRO A 59 -0.04 3.23 -15.23
CA PRO A 59 -0.47 4.07 -14.13
C PRO A 59 -1.89 4.57 -14.35
N PHE A 60 -2.69 4.54 -13.29
CA PHE A 60 -4.02 5.13 -13.24
C PHE A 60 -4.09 6.15 -12.10
N PRO A 61 -5.01 7.10 -12.15
CA PRO A 61 -5.22 8.02 -11.04
C PRO A 61 -5.55 7.29 -9.75
N ASP A 62 -5.20 7.88 -8.59
CA ASP A 62 -5.56 7.32 -7.29
C ASP A 62 -7.10 7.16 -7.20
N HIS A 63 -7.54 6.06 -6.61
CA HIS A 63 -8.96 5.68 -6.51
C HIS A 63 -9.69 5.53 -7.86
N HIS A 64 -8.95 5.24 -8.92
CA HIS A 64 -9.53 5.05 -10.24
C HIS A 64 -10.54 3.89 -10.26
N PRO A 65 -11.78 4.12 -10.70
CA PRO A 65 -12.74 3.05 -10.92
C PRO A 65 -12.44 2.39 -12.27
N TYR A 66 -12.02 1.13 -12.25
CA TYR A 66 -11.68 0.41 -13.49
C TYR A 66 -12.93 0.04 -14.27
N THR A 67 -12.96 0.43 -15.54
CA THR A 67 -14.06 0.04 -16.44
C THR A 67 -13.81 -1.37 -16.99
N ARG A 68 -14.84 -2.03 -17.43
CA ARG A 68 -14.74 -3.34 -18.07
C ARG A 68 -13.82 -3.32 -19.29
N LEU A 69 -13.89 -2.26 -20.07
CA LEU A 69 -13.08 -2.09 -21.27
C LEU A 69 -11.59 -1.96 -20.91
N GLU A 70 -11.27 -1.17 -19.88
CA GLU A 70 -9.90 -1.01 -19.42
C GLU A 70 -9.32 -2.35 -18.94
N LEU A 71 -10.06 -3.08 -18.10
CA LEU A 71 -9.65 -4.39 -17.61
C LEU A 71 -9.49 -5.40 -18.75
N SER A 72 -10.44 -5.44 -19.66
CA SER A 72 -10.38 -6.34 -20.81
C SER A 72 -9.13 -6.11 -21.64
N ARG A 73 -8.79 -4.86 -21.89
CA ARG A 73 -7.56 -4.49 -22.63
C ARG A 73 -6.28 -4.91 -21.90
N LEU A 74 -6.25 -4.72 -20.58
CA LEU A 74 -5.10 -5.15 -19.78
C LEU A 74 -4.93 -6.68 -19.79
N ILE A 75 -6.04 -7.39 -19.61
CA ILE A 75 -6.06 -8.86 -19.62
C ILE A 75 -5.64 -9.40 -20.99
N ASP A 76 -6.18 -8.84 -22.07
CA ASP A 76 -5.84 -9.27 -23.43
C ASP A 76 -4.36 -8.97 -23.74
N HIS A 77 -3.85 -7.83 -23.34
CA HIS A 77 -2.44 -7.48 -23.54
C HIS A 77 -1.51 -8.45 -22.80
N ALA A 78 -1.86 -8.80 -21.57
CA ALA A 78 -1.08 -9.77 -20.79
C ALA A 78 -1.11 -11.15 -21.44
N ALA A 79 -2.28 -11.59 -21.92
CA ALA A 79 -2.43 -12.87 -22.62
C ALA A 79 -1.62 -12.93 -23.92
N GLU A 80 -1.64 -11.86 -24.72
CA GLU A 80 -0.88 -11.77 -25.97
C GLU A 80 0.64 -11.86 -25.75
N ARG A 81 1.10 -11.35 -24.61
CA ARG A 81 2.52 -11.37 -24.24
C ARG A 81 2.92 -12.56 -23.39
N GLU A 82 1.99 -13.45 -23.09
CA GLU A 82 2.20 -14.54 -22.15
C GLU A 82 2.75 -14.06 -20.82
N ALA A 83 2.27 -12.88 -20.37
CA ALA A 83 2.68 -12.23 -19.15
C ALA A 83 1.66 -12.37 -18.04
N THR A 84 2.10 -12.34 -16.80
CA THR A 84 1.22 -12.29 -15.65
C THR A 84 0.78 -10.84 -15.43
N LEU A 85 -0.52 -10.61 -15.33
CA LEU A 85 -1.07 -9.29 -15.01
C LEU A 85 -1.11 -9.12 -13.50
N VAL A 86 -0.39 -8.13 -13.00
CA VAL A 86 -0.27 -7.87 -11.56
C VAL A 86 -0.77 -6.50 -11.17
N THR A 87 -1.28 -6.39 -9.95
CA THR A 87 -1.72 -5.12 -9.38
C THR A 87 -1.54 -5.14 -7.85
N THR A 88 -1.84 -4.03 -7.21
CA THR A 88 -1.83 -3.93 -5.75
C THR A 88 -3.08 -4.57 -5.15
N GLU A 89 -3.03 -4.94 -3.86
CA GLU A 89 -4.22 -5.44 -3.16
C GLU A 89 -5.35 -4.41 -3.14
N LYS A 90 -5.02 -3.14 -2.99
CA LYS A 90 -5.98 -2.04 -2.98
C LYS A 90 -6.76 -1.96 -4.30
N ASP A 91 -6.08 -2.13 -5.41
CA ASP A 91 -6.72 -2.12 -6.72
C ASP A 91 -7.47 -3.42 -7.00
N TYR A 92 -6.91 -4.54 -6.58
CA TYR A 92 -7.50 -5.87 -6.79
C TYR A 92 -8.92 -6.00 -6.21
N VAL A 93 -9.15 -5.43 -5.02
CA VAL A 93 -10.47 -5.52 -4.38
C VAL A 93 -11.56 -4.74 -5.11
N LYS A 94 -11.18 -3.81 -5.98
CA LYS A 94 -12.13 -3.06 -6.81
C LYS A 94 -12.59 -3.83 -8.05
N LEU A 95 -11.92 -4.93 -8.37
CA LEU A 95 -12.21 -5.70 -9.58
C LEU A 95 -13.42 -6.61 -9.38
N ALA A 96 -14.15 -6.87 -10.47
CA ALA A 96 -15.22 -7.87 -10.46
C ALA A 96 -14.63 -9.28 -10.24
N PRO A 97 -15.38 -10.19 -9.59
CA PRO A 97 -14.87 -11.55 -9.33
C PRO A 97 -14.34 -12.29 -10.56
N GLU A 98 -14.97 -12.09 -11.70
CA GLU A 98 -14.54 -12.70 -12.97
C GLU A 98 -13.17 -12.21 -13.41
N ASP A 99 -12.90 -10.93 -13.20
CA ASP A 99 -11.63 -10.30 -13.59
C ASP A 99 -10.51 -10.68 -12.62
N ARG A 100 -10.85 -10.85 -11.32
CA ARG A 100 -9.89 -11.27 -10.31
C ARG A 100 -9.20 -12.59 -10.63
N ALA A 101 -9.91 -13.51 -11.28
CA ALA A 101 -9.34 -14.80 -11.67
C ALA A 101 -8.17 -14.65 -12.64
N ARG A 102 -8.08 -13.55 -13.37
CA ARG A 102 -7.06 -13.28 -14.38
C ARG A 102 -6.01 -12.27 -13.97
N VAL A 103 -6.08 -11.80 -12.72
CA VAL A 103 -5.18 -10.79 -12.19
C VAL A 103 -4.54 -11.33 -10.91
N THR A 104 -3.28 -11.07 -10.73
CA THR A 104 -2.57 -11.44 -9.50
C THR A 104 -2.37 -10.19 -8.64
N ALA A 105 -2.91 -10.23 -7.43
CA ALA A 105 -2.64 -9.20 -6.44
C ALA A 105 -1.27 -9.45 -5.79
N LEU A 106 -0.46 -8.42 -5.70
CA LEU A 106 0.84 -8.49 -5.04
C LEU A 106 0.76 -7.85 -3.66
N PRO A 107 0.73 -8.65 -2.60
CA PRO A 107 0.68 -8.13 -1.24
C PRO A 107 1.96 -7.39 -0.87
N VAL A 108 1.81 -6.31 -0.14
CA VAL A 108 2.92 -5.52 0.38
C VAL A 108 2.76 -5.39 1.88
N SER A 109 3.79 -5.78 2.63
CA SER A 109 3.83 -5.57 4.07
C SER A 109 4.54 -4.27 4.39
N ILE A 110 4.03 -3.56 5.39
CA ILE A 110 4.70 -2.37 5.90
C ILE A 110 5.56 -2.80 7.07
N MET A 111 6.88 -2.62 6.95
CA MET A 111 7.81 -2.80 8.06
C MET A 111 8.22 -1.42 8.57
N TRP A 112 8.08 -1.23 9.87
CA TRP A 112 8.54 -0.01 10.52
C TRP A 112 9.99 -0.19 10.97
N GLN A 113 10.81 0.77 10.60
CA GLN A 113 12.15 0.88 11.14
C GLN A 113 11.99 1.28 12.61
N ASP A 114 12.51 0.53 13.56
CA ASP A 114 12.31 0.74 14.99
C ASP A 114 10.86 0.53 15.46
N GLU A 115 10.33 -0.64 15.20
CA GLU A 115 8.97 -1.04 15.56
C GLU A 115 8.65 -0.91 17.07
N PRO A 116 9.57 -1.26 18.01
CA PRO A 116 9.31 -1.07 19.44
C PRO A 116 9.04 0.39 19.82
N ALA A 117 9.80 1.32 19.29
CA ALA A 117 9.60 2.75 19.57
C ALA A 117 8.27 3.26 18.99
N LEU A 118 7.88 2.77 17.82
CA LEU A 118 6.59 3.09 17.20
C LEU A 118 5.44 2.56 18.06
N GLN A 119 5.53 1.33 18.53
CA GLN A 119 4.49 0.72 19.37
C GLN A 119 4.32 1.52 20.68
N GLN A 120 5.41 1.91 21.31
CA GLN A 120 5.38 2.73 22.52
C GLN A 120 4.75 4.09 22.25
N PHE A 121 5.13 4.74 21.16
CA PHE A 121 4.56 6.04 20.76
C PHE A 121 3.05 5.95 20.55
N LEU A 122 2.56 4.92 19.87
CA LEU A 122 1.13 4.71 19.63
C LEU A 122 0.39 4.37 20.92
N ALA A 123 0.97 3.57 21.82
CA ALA A 123 0.39 3.27 23.12
C ALA A 123 0.22 4.52 23.95
N ASP A 124 1.24 5.37 24.03
CA ASP A 124 1.18 6.65 24.78
C ASP A 124 0.10 7.58 24.20
N ARG A 125 -0.07 7.61 22.88
CA ARG A 125 -1.10 8.41 22.24
C ARG A 125 -2.50 7.90 22.50
N LEU A 126 -2.70 6.58 22.53
CA LEU A 126 -3.97 5.98 22.87
C LEU A 126 -4.35 6.23 24.33
N ASP A 127 -3.41 6.11 25.26
CA ASP A 127 -3.64 6.40 26.67
C ASP A 127 -4.04 7.88 26.87
N ALA A 128 -3.34 8.80 26.23
CA ALA A 128 -3.68 10.23 26.26
C ALA A 128 -5.07 10.50 25.67
N ALA A 129 -5.48 9.79 24.63
CA ALA A 129 -6.81 9.90 24.04
C ALA A 129 -7.90 9.35 25.00
N HIS A 130 -7.63 8.24 25.66
CA HIS A 130 -8.55 7.68 26.68
C HIS A 130 -8.74 8.61 27.86
N GLU A 131 -7.68 9.21 28.38
CA GLU A 131 -7.75 10.21 29.45
C GLU A 131 -8.60 11.42 29.04
N ARG A 132 -8.46 11.91 27.81
CA ARG A 132 -9.26 13.02 27.29
C ARG A 132 -10.74 12.67 27.21
N ILE A 133 -11.07 11.47 26.80
CA ILE A 133 -12.46 10.98 26.71
C ILE A 133 -13.04 10.85 28.14
N ALA A 134 -12.29 10.31 29.08
CA ALA A 134 -12.72 10.16 30.47
C ALA A 134 -12.98 11.53 31.14
N THR A 135 -12.23 12.57 30.80
CA THR A 135 -12.41 13.92 31.34
C THR A 135 -13.51 14.72 30.65
N THR A 136 -13.94 14.32 29.46
CA THR A 136 -15.01 15.01 28.70
C THR A 136 -16.41 14.43 28.92
N HIS A 137 -16.54 13.30 29.60
CA HIS A 137 -17.83 12.80 30.03
C HIS A 137 -18.11 13.26 31.47
N PRO A 138 -18.93 14.31 31.66
CA PRO A 138 -19.44 14.58 32.99
C PRO A 138 -20.25 13.36 33.41
N SER A 139 -19.95 12.85 34.60
CA SER A 139 -20.79 11.86 35.26
C SER A 139 -22.24 12.35 35.21
N LEU A 140 -23.11 11.60 34.57
CA LEU A 140 -24.54 11.86 34.61
C LEU A 140 -24.96 11.89 36.07
N PRO A 141 -25.64 12.95 36.55
CA PRO A 141 -26.20 12.93 37.87
C PRO A 141 -27.21 11.81 37.95
N SER A 142 -27.02 10.96 38.92
CA SER A 142 -27.97 9.91 39.28
C SER A 142 -29.31 10.50 39.68
#